data_cfdb40b2b5c50a0b3b809d99e89e712c
#
_entry.id   cfdb40b2b5c50a0b3b809d99e89e712c
#
_cell.length_a   1.000
_cell.length_b   1.000
_cell.length_c   1.000
_cell.angle_alpha   90.00
_cell.angle_beta   90.00
_cell.angle_gamma   90.00
#
_symmetry.space_group_name_H-M   'P 1'
#
loop_
_entity.id
_entity.type
_entity.pdbx_description
1 polymer ?
#
loop_
_entity_poly.entity_id
_entity_poly.type
_entity_poly.pdbx_seq_one_letter_code
_entity_poly.pdbx_strand_id
1 'polypeptide(L)'
;CNYKEKSEELVTEENKPSYEDLIKIIGDLIPKVGNNNVTNNNINIQVFLDENCQDAMTIQNFANKLTLTINDLLKNRKMLGNVGNIVVDNLKPIPLLKRPIHCTDVSNRTWMVHDAEEGWKEDDGKKLIKETSCGITKKFQNLWESAYPNWKSDCELQQHYTSLVFEIMNPDYNDADIEKILKELGPKCKLTVKQIEESMKEG
;
A
#
# COMPACT_ATOMS: atom_id res chain seq x y z
N CYS A 1 36.67 -5.38 -50.13
CA CYS A 1 35.89 -4.85 -48.99
C CYS A 1 35.24 -6.00 -48.30
N ASN A 2 35.81 -6.45 -47.16
CA ASN A 2 35.29 -7.52 -46.35
C ASN A 2 34.35 -6.93 -45.29
N TYR A 3 33.06 -7.19 -45.38
CA TYR A 3 32.13 -7.05 -44.28
C TYR A 3 32.13 -8.36 -43.50
N LYS A 4 32.60 -8.33 -42.25
CA LYS A 4 32.39 -9.41 -41.27
C LYS A 4 30.97 -9.29 -40.72
N GLU A 5 30.16 -10.28 -41.04
CA GLU A 5 28.88 -10.54 -40.33
C GLU A 5 29.18 -10.87 -38.86
N LYS A 6 28.63 -10.07 -37.96
CA LYS A 6 28.51 -10.43 -36.55
C LYS A 6 27.28 -11.33 -36.43
N SER A 7 27.53 -12.61 -36.13
CA SER A 7 26.50 -13.56 -35.75
C SER A 7 25.85 -13.10 -34.45
N GLU A 8 24.56 -12.80 -34.49
CA GLU A 8 23.70 -12.70 -33.30
C GLU A 8 23.58 -14.12 -32.70
N GLU A 9 24.14 -14.29 -31.51
CA GLU A 9 23.90 -15.48 -30.69
C GLU A 9 22.43 -15.47 -30.26
N LEU A 10 21.65 -16.39 -30.81
CA LEU A 10 20.32 -16.74 -30.34
C LEU A 10 20.43 -17.25 -28.90
N VAL A 11 19.92 -16.48 -27.96
CA VAL A 11 19.75 -16.91 -26.57
C VAL A 11 18.67 -18.00 -26.57
N THR A 12 19.10 -19.25 -26.46
CA THR A 12 18.23 -20.40 -26.30
C THR A 12 17.59 -20.41 -24.92
N GLU A 13 16.34 -20.87 -24.81
CA GLU A 13 15.55 -20.93 -23.56
C GLU A 13 16.22 -21.74 -22.43
N GLU A 14 17.24 -22.53 -22.72
CA GLU A 14 18.00 -23.35 -21.75
C GLU A 14 18.95 -22.54 -20.84
N ASN A 15 19.14 -21.24 -21.07
CA ASN A 15 20.07 -20.40 -20.30
C ASN A 15 19.40 -19.37 -19.37
N LYS A 16 18.11 -19.55 -19.08
CA LYS A 16 17.47 -18.73 -18.03
C LYS A 16 17.89 -19.27 -16.67
N PRO A 17 18.45 -18.44 -15.78
CA PRO A 17 18.75 -18.87 -14.42
C PRO A 17 17.48 -19.38 -13.76
N SER A 18 17.60 -20.48 -13.03
CA SER A 18 16.49 -21.03 -12.27
C SER A 18 16.09 -20.04 -11.18
N TYR A 19 14.86 -20.16 -10.70
CA TYR A 19 14.35 -19.36 -9.58
C TYR A 19 15.27 -19.43 -8.35
N GLU A 20 15.83 -20.61 -8.05
CA GLU A 20 16.79 -20.83 -6.97
C GLU A 20 18.11 -20.10 -7.22
N ASP A 21 18.58 -20.02 -8.47
CA ASP A 21 19.77 -19.27 -8.86
C ASP A 21 19.56 -17.77 -8.69
N LEU A 22 18.37 -17.25 -9.01
CA LEU A 22 18.02 -15.84 -8.82
C LEU A 22 17.96 -15.47 -7.33
N ILE A 23 17.38 -16.31 -6.48
CA ILE A 23 17.39 -16.11 -5.02
C ILE A 23 18.80 -16.13 -4.46
N LYS A 24 19.64 -17.04 -4.94
CA LYS A 24 21.03 -17.12 -4.52
C LYS A 24 21.83 -15.89 -4.94
N ILE A 25 21.64 -15.40 -6.17
CA ILE A 25 22.25 -14.18 -6.67
C ILE A 25 21.79 -12.97 -5.84
N ILE A 26 20.49 -12.87 -5.52
CA ILE A 26 19.93 -11.82 -4.65
C ILE A 26 20.54 -11.92 -3.24
N GLY A 27 20.60 -13.12 -2.66
CA GLY A 27 21.18 -13.36 -1.34
C GLY A 27 22.68 -13.02 -1.27
N ASP A 28 23.44 -13.27 -2.33
CA ASP A 28 24.86 -12.94 -2.42
C ASP A 28 25.14 -11.46 -2.70
N LEU A 29 24.18 -10.74 -3.27
CA LEU A 29 24.29 -9.29 -3.56
C LEU A 29 23.95 -8.45 -2.33
N ILE A 30 22.97 -8.86 -1.51
CA ILE A 30 22.53 -8.12 -0.31
C ILE A 30 23.69 -7.80 0.66
N PRO A 31 24.64 -8.71 0.99
CA PRO A 31 25.75 -8.39 1.88
C PRO A 31 26.84 -7.48 1.27
N LYS A 32 26.90 -7.41 -0.08
CA LYS A 32 27.95 -6.67 -0.81
C LYS A 32 27.55 -5.22 -1.08
N VAL A 33 26.28 -4.89 -0.94
CA VAL A 33 25.77 -3.53 -1.07
C VAL A 33 25.82 -2.89 0.31
N GLY A 34 26.94 -2.25 0.59
CA GLY A 34 27.09 -1.46 1.84
C GLY A 34 25.98 -0.42 1.97
N ASN A 35 25.72 -0.05 3.20
CA ASN A 35 24.61 0.72 3.80
C ASN A 35 24.12 2.01 3.10
N ASN A 36 24.43 2.26 1.81
CA ASN A 36 24.15 3.54 1.13
C ASN A 36 23.42 3.42 -0.22
N ASN A 37 22.80 2.27 -0.55
CA ASN A 37 22.06 2.14 -1.82
C ASN A 37 20.59 1.74 -1.59
N VAL A 38 19.79 2.71 -1.13
CA VAL A 38 18.33 2.62 -1.08
C VAL A 38 17.74 2.35 -2.47
N THR A 39 18.36 2.84 -3.54
CA THR A 39 17.93 2.67 -4.93
C THR A 39 17.98 1.22 -5.43
N ASN A 40 18.98 0.43 -5.05
CA ASN A 40 19.08 -0.95 -5.52
C ASN A 40 18.09 -1.89 -4.81
N ASN A 41 17.78 -1.64 -3.53
CA ASN A 41 16.77 -2.40 -2.81
C ASN A 41 15.36 -2.15 -3.37
N ASN A 42 15.05 -0.92 -3.79
CA ASN A 42 13.74 -0.58 -4.36
C ASN A 42 13.52 -1.23 -5.73
N ILE A 43 14.53 -1.26 -6.60
CA ILE A 43 14.43 -1.91 -7.92
C ILE A 43 14.16 -3.42 -7.75
N ASN A 44 14.87 -4.07 -6.83
CA ASN A 44 14.66 -5.50 -6.56
C ASN A 44 13.27 -5.79 -5.96
N ILE A 45 12.78 -4.94 -5.08
CA ILE A 45 11.45 -5.10 -4.48
C ILE A 45 10.36 -4.87 -5.54
N GLN A 46 10.50 -3.88 -6.40
CA GLN A 46 9.54 -3.63 -7.47
C GLN A 46 9.44 -4.83 -8.42
N VAL A 47 10.58 -5.33 -8.91
CA VAL A 47 10.62 -6.53 -9.78
C VAL A 47 9.97 -7.72 -9.08
N PHE A 48 10.28 -7.92 -7.80
CA PHE A 48 9.65 -8.99 -7.02
C PHE A 48 8.13 -8.84 -6.97
N LEU A 49 7.61 -7.63 -6.69
CA LEU A 49 6.18 -7.38 -6.61
C LEU A 49 5.50 -7.54 -7.97
N ASP A 50 6.12 -7.07 -9.04
CA ASP A 50 5.61 -7.22 -10.41
C ASP A 50 5.52 -8.68 -10.86
N GLU A 51 6.46 -9.52 -10.45
CA GLU A 51 6.49 -10.93 -10.85
C GLU A 51 5.63 -11.83 -9.94
N ASN A 52 5.62 -11.60 -8.63
CA ASN A 52 5.04 -12.51 -7.64
C ASN A 52 3.73 -12.00 -7.00
N CYS A 53 3.39 -10.74 -7.19
CA CYS A 53 2.21 -10.10 -6.60
C CYS A 53 1.26 -9.53 -7.67
N GLN A 54 1.21 -10.14 -8.86
CA GLN A 54 0.30 -9.71 -9.95
C GLN A 54 -1.17 -9.78 -9.55
N ASP A 55 -1.53 -10.79 -8.75
CA ASP A 55 -2.88 -10.96 -8.22
C ASP A 55 -3.16 -10.16 -6.94
N ALA A 56 -2.24 -9.28 -6.52
CA ALA A 56 -2.49 -8.43 -5.37
C ALA A 56 -3.68 -7.52 -5.61
N MET A 57 -4.39 -7.19 -4.54
CA MET A 57 -5.48 -6.23 -4.62
C MET A 57 -4.93 -4.86 -5.05
N THR A 58 -5.66 -4.12 -5.88
CA THR A 58 -5.30 -2.73 -6.17
C THR A 58 -5.73 -1.82 -5.02
N ILE A 59 -5.10 -0.66 -4.89
CA ILE A 59 -5.43 0.31 -3.83
C ILE A 59 -6.87 0.80 -3.95
N GLN A 60 -7.39 0.95 -5.17
CA GLN A 60 -8.77 1.34 -5.43
C GLN A 60 -9.75 0.23 -4.98
N ASN A 61 -9.42 -1.04 -5.26
CA ASN A 61 -10.22 -2.17 -4.81
C ASN A 61 -10.20 -2.31 -3.29
N PHE A 62 -9.05 -2.08 -2.66
CA PHE A 62 -8.94 -2.03 -1.20
C PHE A 62 -9.85 -0.95 -0.62
N ALA A 63 -9.77 0.29 -1.11
CA ALA A 63 -10.60 1.40 -0.69
C ALA A 63 -12.11 1.12 -0.83
N ASN A 64 -12.51 0.49 -1.94
CA ASN A 64 -13.91 0.12 -2.18
C ASN A 64 -14.40 -1.01 -1.25
N LYS A 65 -13.52 -1.92 -0.82
CA LYS A 65 -13.83 -3.07 0.05
C LYS A 65 -13.64 -2.80 1.53
N LEU A 66 -13.27 -1.59 1.95
CA LEU A 66 -13.08 -1.25 3.36
C LEU A 66 -14.28 -1.72 4.20
N THR A 67 -13.98 -2.42 5.28
CA THR A 67 -14.94 -2.76 6.34
C THR A 67 -14.71 -1.79 7.48
N LEU A 68 -15.73 -1.03 7.85
CA LEU A 68 -15.67 -0.03 8.91
C LEU A 68 -17.06 0.16 9.52
N THR A 69 -17.05 0.64 10.74
CA THR A 69 -18.26 0.99 11.52
C THR A 69 -18.26 2.49 11.79
N ILE A 70 -19.39 3.02 12.25
CA ILE A 70 -19.45 4.41 12.69
C ILE A 70 -18.47 4.71 13.83
N ASN A 71 -18.23 3.74 14.72
CA ASN A 71 -17.28 3.89 15.83
C ASN A 71 -15.84 4.07 15.34
N ASP A 72 -15.46 3.44 14.23
CA ASP A 72 -14.13 3.62 13.63
C ASP A 72 -13.90 5.05 13.16
N LEU A 73 -14.98 5.73 12.76
CA LEU A 73 -14.94 7.12 12.31
C LEU A 73 -14.97 8.12 13.49
N LEU A 74 -15.52 7.72 14.63
CA LEU A 74 -15.67 8.57 15.81
C LEU A 74 -14.55 8.40 16.85
N LYS A 75 -13.66 7.44 16.66
CA LYS A 75 -12.63 7.05 17.64
C LYS A 75 -11.65 8.18 17.96
N ASN A 76 -11.26 8.95 16.98
CA ASN A 76 -10.36 10.09 17.13
C ASN A 76 -11.08 11.40 16.75
N ARG A 77 -10.65 12.50 17.38
CA ARG A 77 -11.21 13.83 17.06
C ARG A 77 -10.91 14.26 15.61
N LYS A 78 -9.77 13.84 15.06
CA LYS A 78 -9.39 14.12 13.67
C LYS A 78 -9.60 12.88 12.82
N MET A 79 -10.30 13.00 11.71
CA MET A 79 -10.57 11.92 10.77
C MET A 79 -9.29 11.24 10.28
N LEU A 80 -8.22 11.99 10.06
CA LEU A 80 -6.95 11.46 9.59
C LEU A 80 -6.36 10.38 10.54
N GLY A 81 -6.50 10.55 11.87
CA GLY A 81 -6.10 9.52 12.84
C GLY A 81 -6.94 8.24 12.72
N ASN A 82 -8.19 8.36 12.30
CA ASN A 82 -9.06 7.23 12.04
C ASN A 82 -8.66 6.50 10.74
N VAL A 83 -8.28 7.23 9.69
CA VAL A 83 -7.82 6.66 8.41
C VAL A 83 -6.68 5.66 8.63
N GLY A 84 -5.67 6.03 9.41
CA GLY A 84 -4.55 5.14 9.70
C GLY A 84 -4.97 3.83 10.38
N ASN A 85 -5.86 3.91 11.36
CA ASN A 85 -6.39 2.72 12.04
C ASN A 85 -7.23 1.85 11.11
N ILE A 86 -8.10 2.45 10.31
CA ILE A 86 -8.94 1.75 9.32
C ILE A 86 -8.05 0.99 8.32
N VAL A 87 -6.98 1.62 7.81
CA VAL A 87 -6.02 0.94 6.93
C VAL A 87 -5.43 -0.30 7.60
N VAL A 88 -4.89 -0.17 8.82
CA VAL A 88 -4.27 -1.29 9.54
C VAL A 88 -5.25 -2.42 9.75
N ASP A 89 -6.45 -2.11 10.24
CA ASP A 89 -7.44 -3.13 10.58
C ASP A 89 -7.95 -3.87 9.33
N ASN A 90 -8.06 -3.18 8.19
CA ASN A 90 -8.45 -3.78 6.92
C ASN A 90 -7.30 -4.54 6.22
N LEU A 91 -6.03 -4.24 6.50
CA LEU A 91 -4.90 -4.98 5.96
C LEU A 91 -4.62 -6.29 6.72
N LYS A 92 -4.96 -6.37 8.01
CA LYS A 92 -4.70 -7.55 8.85
C LYS A 92 -5.17 -8.88 8.24
N PRO A 93 -6.43 -8.99 7.74
CA PRO A 93 -6.93 -10.24 7.17
C PRO A 93 -6.37 -10.56 5.78
N ILE A 94 -5.65 -9.63 5.14
CA ILE A 94 -5.13 -9.82 3.79
C ILE A 94 -3.74 -10.44 3.87
N PRO A 95 -3.50 -11.59 3.22
CA PRO A 95 -2.17 -12.19 3.12
C PRO A 95 -1.15 -11.20 2.57
N LEU A 96 0.09 -11.28 3.03
CA LEU A 96 1.12 -10.28 2.72
C LEU A 96 1.26 -10.00 1.22
N LEU A 97 1.40 -11.03 0.38
CA LEU A 97 1.57 -10.89 -1.06
C LEU A 97 0.30 -10.46 -1.83
N LYS A 98 -0.85 -10.43 -1.15
CA LYS A 98 -2.12 -9.96 -1.72
C LYS A 98 -2.49 -8.53 -1.29
N ARG A 99 -1.68 -7.91 -0.43
CA ARG A 99 -1.90 -6.53 0.02
C ARG A 99 -1.65 -5.53 -1.10
N PRO A 100 -2.41 -4.44 -1.14
CA PRO A 100 -2.27 -3.38 -2.17
C PRO A 100 -1.08 -2.45 -1.93
N ILE A 101 -0.44 -2.55 -0.77
CA ILE A 101 0.62 -1.62 -0.35
C ILE A 101 1.67 -2.31 0.50
N HIS A 102 2.91 -1.85 0.38
CA HIS A 102 4.03 -2.23 1.22
C HIS A 102 4.90 -1.01 1.53
N CYS A 103 5.34 -0.88 2.78
CA CYS A 103 6.38 0.08 3.14
C CYS A 103 7.74 -0.60 2.96
N THR A 104 8.56 -0.08 2.08
CA THR A 104 9.90 -0.62 1.78
C THR A 104 10.99 0.05 2.60
N ASP A 105 10.81 1.33 2.90
CA ASP A 105 11.69 2.08 3.78
C ASP A 105 10.88 2.98 4.72
N VAL A 106 10.88 2.60 6.00
CA VAL A 106 10.16 3.35 7.04
C VAL A 106 10.82 4.72 7.30
N SER A 107 12.15 4.79 7.17
CA SER A 107 12.92 6.01 7.46
C SER A 107 12.74 7.06 6.38
N ASN A 108 12.79 6.63 5.11
CA ASN A 108 12.60 7.48 3.95
C ASN A 108 11.14 7.56 3.48
N ARG A 109 10.25 6.80 4.15
CA ARG A 109 8.81 6.77 3.83
C ARG A 109 8.54 6.33 2.39
N THR A 110 9.30 5.36 1.92
CA THR A 110 9.11 4.79 0.60
C THR A 110 8.06 3.69 0.65
N TRP A 111 7.06 3.81 -0.19
CA TRP A 111 5.95 2.87 -0.29
C TRP A 111 5.86 2.30 -1.70
N MET A 112 5.48 1.04 -1.79
CA MET A 112 5.04 0.43 -3.05
C MET A 112 3.53 0.31 -3.00
N VAL A 113 2.85 0.83 -4.01
CA VAL A 113 1.39 0.85 -4.12
C VAL A 113 0.98 0.16 -5.41
N HIS A 114 0.06 -0.79 -5.32
CA HIS A 114 -0.51 -1.47 -6.49
C HIS A 114 -1.70 -0.67 -7.02
N ASP A 115 -1.47 0.03 -8.12
CA ASP A 115 -2.48 0.84 -8.81
C ASP A 115 -3.20 0.05 -9.90
N ALA A 116 -4.47 0.35 -10.13
CA ALA A 116 -5.28 -0.37 -11.13
C ALA A 116 -4.84 -0.12 -12.58
N GLU A 117 -4.27 1.04 -12.88
CA GLU A 117 -3.86 1.43 -14.24
C GLU A 117 -2.35 1.27 -14.44
N GLU A 118 -1.58 1.51 -13.40
CA GLU A 118 -0.13 1.63 -13.46
C GLU A 118 0.63 0.42 -12.90
N GLY A 119 -0.07 -0.53 -12.24
CA GLY A 119 0.55 -1.67 -11.55
C GLY A 119 1.29 -1.23 -10.28
N TRP A 120 2.35 -1.94 -9.91
CA TRP A 120 3.17 -1.59 -8.76
C TRP A 120 4.03 -0.37 -9.03
N LYS A 121 3.91 0.65 -8.17
CA LYS A 121 4.69 1.89 -8.26
C LYS A 121 5.15 2.38 -6.91
N GLU A 122 6.28 3.07 -6.93
CA GLU A 122 6.76 3.82 -5.78
C GLU A 122 5.88 5.05 -5.54
N ASP A 123 5.57 5.30 -4.27
CA ASP A 123 4.72 6.40 -3.82
C ASP A 123 5.21 6.92 -2.46
N ASP A 124 4.92 8.16 -2.14
CA ASP A 124 5.22 8.76 -0.84
C ASP A 124 4.18 8.44 0.25
N GLY A 125 3.23 7.53 -0.05
CA GLY A 125 2.13 7.12 0.80
C GLY A 125 0.88 8.01 0.71
N LYS A 126 0.92 9.11 -0.02
CA LYS A 126 -0.24 10.02 -0.17
C LYS A 126 -1.39 9.37 -0.92
N LYS A 127 -1.10 8.55 -1.92
CA LYS A 127 -2.11 7.82 -2.68
C LYS A 127 -2.92 6.88 -1.79
N LEU A 128 -2.27 6.17 -0.86
CA LEU A 128 -2.94 5.34 0.14
C LEU A 128 -3.96 6.14 0.95
N ILE A 129 -3.55 7.28 1.51
CA ILE A 129 -4.42 8.14 2.32
C ILE A 129 -5.58 8.67 1.49
N LYS A 130 -5.32 9.16 0.29
CA LYS A 130 -6.33 9.69 -0.63
C LYS A 130 -7.38 8.63 -0.99
N GLU A 131 -6.96 7.47 -1.46
CA GLU A 131 -7.89 6.40 -1.87
C GLU A 131 -8.70 5.87 -0.69
N THR A 132 -8.07 5.70 0.48
CA THR A 132 -8.77 5.29 1.70
C THR A 132 -9.83 6.32 2.10
N SER A 133 -9.50 7.60 2.09
CA SER A 133 -10.46 8.69 2.39
C SER A 133 -11.63 8.70 1.41
N CYS A 134 -11.37 8.50 0.11
CA CYS A 134 -12.44 8.33 -0.88
C CYS A 134 -13.35 7.13 -0.56
N GLY A 135 -12.77 6.00 -0.16
CA GLY A 135 -13.52 4.81 0.24
C GLY A 135 -14.41 5.05 1.47
N ILE A 136 -13.89 5.77 2.45
CA ILE A 136 -14.64 6.18 3.65
C ILE A 136 -15.80 7.11 3.27
N THR A 137 -15.54 8.13 2.44
CA THR A 137 -16.55 9.09 1.98
C THR A 137 -17.74 8.38 1.34
N LYS A 138 -17.50 7.40 0.48
CA LYS A 138 -18.57 6.62 -0.19
C LYS A 138 -19.46 5.83 0.78
N LYS A 139 -18.95 5.48 1.96
CA LYS A 139 -19.65 4.63 2.95
C LYS A 139 -20.26 5.43 4.10
N PHE A 140 -19.79 6.65 4.31
CA PHE A 140 -20.10 7.46 5.50
C PHE A 140 -21.59 7.66 5.69
N GLN A 141 -22.30 8.11 4.67
CA GLN A 141 -23.74 8.41 4.78
C GLN A 141 -24.53 7.19 5.25
N ASN A 142 -24.30 6.02 4.64
CA ASN A 142 -25.01 4.79 4.99
C ASN A 142 -24.68 4.34 6.43
N LEU A 143 -23.42 4.49 6.84
CA LEU A 143 -23.00 4.17 8.21
C LEU A 143 -23.66 5.07 9.24
N TRP A 144 -23.72 6.38 8.93
CA TRP A 144 -24.37 7.35 9.80
C TRP A 144 -25.86 7.09 9.93
N GLU A 145 -26.56 6.93 8.80
CA GLU A 145 -28.02 6.69 8.79
C GLU A 145 -28.39 5.36 9.48
N SER A 146 -27.54 4.34 9.37
CA SER A 146 -27.73 3.07 10.07
C SER A 146 -27.53 3.20 11.57
N ALA A 147 -26.55 4.00 12.02
CA ALA A 147 -26.24 4.20 13.42
C ALA A 147 -27.24 5.16 14.11
N TYR A 148 -27.72 6.15 13.38
CA TYR A 148 -28.58 7.23 13.89
C TYR A 148 -29.81 7.44 13.00
N PRO A 149 -30.81 6.53 13.01
CA PRO A 149 -31.96 6.59 12.08
C PRO A 149 -32.75 7.90 12.14
N ASN A 150 -32.82 8.52 13.33
CA ASN A 150 -33.58 9.74 13.59
C ASN A 150 -32.73 11.03 13.58
N TRP A 151 -31.50 10.97 13.06
CA TRP A 151 -30.55 12.08 13.13
C TRP A 151 -31.08 13.40 12.53
N LYS A 152 -31.99 13.31 11.53
CA LYS A 152 -32.60 14.51 10.88
C LYS A 152 -33.51 15.28 11.78
N SER A 153 -33.99 14.71 12.89
CA SER A 153 -34.83 15.32 13.88
C SER A 153 -34.10 15.78 15.14
N ASP A 154 -32.79 15.53 15.21
CA ASP A 154 -31.92 15.80 16.36
C ASP A 154 -30.86 16.82 15.98
N CYS A 155 -30.94 18.02 16.60
CA CYS A 155 -30.05 19.14 16.30
C CYS A 155 -28.57 18.82 16.61
N GLU A 156 -28.28 18.05 17.68
CA GLU A 156 -26.92 17.69 18.03
C GLU A 156 -26.32 16.70 17.03
N LEU A 157 -27.10 15.69 16.63
CA LEU A 157 -26.70 14.73 15.60
C LEU A 157 -26.52 15.41 14.23
N GLN A 158 -27.37 16.39 13.88
CA GLN A 158 -27.21 17.18 12.64
C GLN A 158 -25.90 17.97 12.62
N GLN A 159 -25.56 18.63 13.74
CA GLN A 159 -24.31 19.38 13.86
C GLN A 159 -23.11 18.44 13.79
N HIS A 160 -23.18 17.29 14.45
CA HIS A 160 -22.12 16.29 14.43
C HIS A 160 -21.94 15.68 13.03
N TYR A 161 -23.03 15.34 12.35
CA TYR A 161 -23.00 14.90 10.95
C TYR A 161 -22.28 15.91 10.06
N THR A 162 -22.71 17.19 10.15
CA THR A 162 -22.15 18.26 9.34
C THR A 162 -20.66 18.44 9.59
N SER A 163 -20.22 18.41 10.85
CA SER A 163 -18.81 18.49 11.20
C SER A 163 -17.99 17.35 10.59
N LEU A 164 -18.48 16.12 10.70
CA LEU A 164 -17.80 14.94 10.12
C LEU A 164 -17.78 14.99 8.59
N VAL A 165 -18.84 15.43 7.95
CA VAL A 165 -18.87 15.61 6.48
C VAL A 165 -17.77 16.57 6.04
N PHE A 166 -17.62 17.70 6.74
CA PHE A 166 -16.55 18.66 6.43
C PHE A 166 -15.16 18.04 6.56
N GLU A 167 -14.92 17.25 7.60
CA GLU A 167 -13.62 16.60 7.79
C GLU A 167 -13.35 15.49 6.76
N ILE A 168 -14.38 14.77 6.34
CA ILE A 168 -14.26 13.66 5.38
C ILE A 168 -14.13 14.17 3.94
N MET A 169 -14.88 15.24 3.59
CA MET A 169 -14.93 15.77 2.22
C MET A 169 -13.85 16.81 1.93
N ASN A 170 -13.28 17.43 2.96
CA ASN A 170 -12.15 18.34 2.85
C ASN A 170 -10.91 17.70 3.48
N PRO A 171 -10.29 16.73 2.81
CA PRO A 171 -9.05 16.14 3.28
C PRO A 171 -7.86 17.07 2.98
N ASP A 172 -7.97 18.37 3.31
CA ASP A 172 -6.82 19.27 3.37
C ASP A 172 -5.91 18.86 4.53
N TYR A 173 -5.50 17.59 4.43
CA TYR A 173 -4.45 17.10 5.29
C TYR A 173 -3.17 17.81 4.90
N ASN A 174 -2.64 18.63 5.79
CA ASN A 174 -1.33 19.19 5.56
C ASN A 174 -0.28 18.07 5.56
N ASP A 175 0.83 18.31 4.86
CA ASP A 175 1.88 17.30 4.71
C ASP A 175 2.39 16.77 6.06
N ALA A 176 2.44 17.59 7.11
CA ALA A 176 2.89 17.19 8.44
C ALA A 176 1.93 16.18 9.12
N ASP A 177 0.64 16.35 8.96
CA ASP A 177 -0.37 15.41 9.47
C ASP A 177 -0.30 14.07 8.73
N ILE A 178 -0.16 14.11 7.39
CA ILE A 178 0.04 12.90 6.55
C ILE A 178 1.31 12.18 6.98
N GLU A 179 2.42 12.89 7.11
CA GLU A 179 3.69 12.34 7.54
C GLU A 179 3.60 11.60 8.87
N LYS A 180 2.89 12.19 9.83
CA LYS A 180 2.69 11.58 11.15
C LYS A 180 2.02 10.21 11.03
N ILE A 181 0.95 10.11 10.24
CA ILE A 181 0.22 8.85 10.05
C ILE A 181 1.05 7.84 9.29
N LEU A 182 1.73 8.24 8.22
CA LEU A 182 2.60 7.34 7.46
C LEU A 182 3.75 6.81 8.31
N LYS A 183 4.27 7.62 9.24
CA LYS A 183 5.27 7.18 10.22
C LYS A 183 4.72 6.12 11.19
N GLU A 184 3.46 6.23 11.59
CA GLU A 184 2.80 5.23 12.43
C GLU A 184 2.40 3.96 11.65
N LEU A 185 2.08 4.10 10.36
CA LEU A 185 1.70 3.00 9.47
C LEU A 185 2.91 2.20 8.97
N GLY A 186 4.02 2.87 8.66
CA GLY A 186 5.19 2.27 8.02
C GLY A 186 5.66 0.97 8.68
N PRO A 187 5.89 0.91 10.00
CA PRO A 187 6.29 -0.33 10.69
C PRO A 187 5.28 -1.47 10.56
N LYS A 188 3.98 -1.15 10.45
CA LYS A 188 2.87 -2.13 10.35
C LYS A 188 2.67 -2.67 8.93
N CYS A 189 3.17 -1.95 7.94
CA CYS A 189 3.09 -2.27 6.53
C CYS A 189 4.45 -2.65 5.92
N LYS A 190 5.49 -2.76 6.76
CA LYS A 190 6.85 -3.03 6.31
C LYS A 190 6.93 -4.38 5.61
N LEU A 191 7.55 -4.36 4.42
CA LEU A 191 7.92 -5.57 3.68
C LEU A 191 9.40 -5.86 3.94
N THR A 192 9.71 -7.06 4.42
CA THR A 192 11.07 -7.51 4.67
C THR A 192 11.40 -8.73 3.82
N VAL A 193 12.67 -8.91 3.48
CA VAL A 193 13.14 -10.08 2.72
C VAL A 193 12.71 -11.37 3.41
N LYS A 194 12.81 -11.44 4.73
CA LYS A 194 12.37 -12.60 5.51
C LYS A 194 10.88 -12.93 5.32
N GLN A 195 10.01 -11.93 5.34
CA GLN A 195 8.57 -12.11 5.10
C GLN A 195 8.28 -12.56 3.67
N ILE A 196 9.04 -12.06 2.70
CA ILE A 196 8.97 -12.51 1.31
C ILE A 196 9.30 -14.01 1.24
N GLU A 197 10.43 -14.42 1.79
CA GLU A 197 10.88 -15.84 1.80
C GLU A 197 9.88 -16.77 2.51
N GLU A 198 9.31 -16.34 3.64
CA GLU A 198 8.29 -17.08 4.38
C GLU A 198 7.00 -17.26 3.57
N SER A 199 6.51 -16.18 2.96
CA SER A 199 5.27 -16.20 2.17
C SER A 199 5.37 -17.06 0.90
N MET A 200 6.56 -17.23 0.36
CA MET A 200 6.81 -18.08 -0.81
C MET A 200 6.90 -19.58 -0.47
N LYS A 201 7.09 -19.93 0.80
CA LYS A 201 7.10 -21.33 1.26
C LYS A 201 5.71 -21.85 1.60
N GLU A 202 4.74 -20.94 1.81
CA GLU A 202 3.36 -21.25 2.20
C GLU A 202 2.39 -21.35 1.00
N GLY A 203 2.83 -21.00 -0.20
CA GLY A 203 2.04 -21.04 -1.45
C GLY A 203 2.50 -22.11 -2.40
#